data_dce0b70239b59d681a2514e2307216cb
#
_entry.id   dce0b70239b59d681a2514e2307216cb
#
_cell.length_a   1.000
_cell.length_b   1.000
_cell.length_c   1.000
_cell.angle_alpha   90.00
_cell.angle_beta   90.00
_cell.angle_gamma   90.00
#
_symmetry.space_group_name_H-M   'P 1'
#
loop_
_entity.id
_entity.type
_entity.pdbx_description
1 polymer ?
#
loop_
_entity_poly.entity_id
_entity_poly.type
_entity_poly.pdbx_seq_one_letter_code
_entity_poly.pdbx_strand_id
1 'polypeptide(L)'
;PLFRSRSLLDYTALKKLLACNDGIAELNFRRFQEMDLRRPGTPALLSYDGIQYQYMAPHLFTRPQFEYAETHLRILSGFYGVLRPFDGVLPYRLEMGARCSTPFCKSLYDFWGDSLYRTLTAGGGDTLLNLASAEYAKAVRPWVTPPVRWIDVTFGETDGDKVVEKGVYVK
;
A
#
# COMPACT_ATOMS: atom_id res chain seq x y z
N PRO A 1 -1.63 -3.70 -17.21
CA PRO A 1 -2.39 -3.06 -16.16
C PRO A 1 -3.72 -3.74 -15.94
N LEU A 2 -4.01 -4.12 -14.69
CA LEU A 2 -5.18 -4.86 -14.22
C LEU A 2 -6.52 -4.25 -14.71
N PHE A 3 -6.57 -2.95 -14.93
CA PHE A 3 -7.80 -2.20 -15.22
C PHE A 3 -7.92 -1.70 -16.67
N ARG A 4 -7.08 -2.15 -17.60
CA ARG A 4 -7.25 -1.81 -19.03
C ARG A 4 -8.39 -2.58 -19.71
N SER A 5 -8.82 -3.70 -19.16
CA SER A 5 -9.96 -4.43 -19.68
C SER A 5 -11.25 -3.88 -19.06
N ARG A 6 -12.01 -3.09 -19.80
CA ARG A 6 -13.36 -2.62 -19.41
C ARG A 6 -14.29 -3.77 -18.98
N SER A 7 -14.01 -4.99 -19.40
CA SER A 7 -14.77 -6.20 -19.06
C SER A 7 -14.53 -6.71 -17.64
N LEU A 8 -13.47 -6.23 -16.94
CA LEU A 8 -13.21 -6.59 -15.53
C LEU A 8 -13.90 -5.65 -14.54
N LEU A 9 -14.61 -4.62 -15.02
CA LEU A 9 -15.29 -3.62 -14.20
C LEU A 9 -16.82 -3.74 -14.31
N ASP A 10 -17.35 -4.94 -14.27
CA ASP A 10 -18.73 -5.16 -13.87
C ASP A 10 -18.88 -4.77 -12.39
N TYR A 11 -19.92 -4.01 -12.07
CA TYR A 11 -20.22 -3.54 -10.72
C TYR A 11 -20.25 -4.69 -9.70
N THR A 12 -20.89 -5.82 -10.05
CA THR A 12 -21.01 -6.98 -9.18
C THR A 12 -19.63 -7.60 -8.89
N ALA A 13 -18.80 -7.73 -9.91
CA ALA A 13 -17.44 -8.23 -9.78
C ALA A 13 -16.57 -7.28 -8.94
N LEU A 14 -16.69 -5.97 -9.15
CA LEU A 14 -15.97 -4.97 -8.35
C LEU A 14 -16.40 -5.00 -6.89
N LYS A 15 -17.71 -5.04 -6.59
CA LYS A 15 -18.21 -5.13 -5.23
C LYS A 15 -17.66 -6.36 -4.51
N LYS A 16 -17.64 -7.51 -5.19
CA LYS A 16 -17.08 -8.75 -4.66
C LYS A 16 -15.58 -8.65 -4.41
N LEU A 17 -14.83 -8.03 -5.34
CA LEU A 17 -13.40 -7.78 -5.21
C LEU A 17 -13.07 -6.90 -4.01
N LEU A 18 -13.82 -5.80 -3.84
CA LEU A 18 -13.61 -4.83 -2.77
C LEU A 18 -14.17 -5.30 -1.41
N ALA A 19 -14.97 -6.36 -1.39
CA ALA A 19 -15.62 -6.92 -0.20
C ALA A 19 -16.26 -5.83 0.69
N CYS A 20 -17.04 -4.93 0.09
CA CYS A 20 -17.59 -3.74 0.73
C CYS A 20 -19.11 -3.60 0.54
N ASN A 21 -19.73 -2.65 1.25
CA ASN A 21 -21.14 -2.32 1.07
C ASN A 21 -21.40 -1.61 -0.27
N ASP A 22 -22.69 -1.47 -0.63
CA ASP A 22 -23.11 -0.91 -1.92
C ASP A 22 -22.64 0.53 -2.12
N GLY A 23 -22.72 1.39 -1.11
CA GLY A 23 -22.31 2.77 -1.22
C GLY A 23 -20.81 2.92 -1.54
N ILE A 24 -19.95 2.12 -0.90
CA ILE A 24 -18.51 2.09 -1.19
C ILE A 24 -18.25 1.50 -2.58
N ALA A 25 -18.97 0.44 -2.95
CA ALA A 25 -18.83 -0.18 -4.26
C ALA A 25 -19.20 0.78 -5.39
N GLU A 26 -20.34 1.47 -5.28
CA GLU A 26 -20.81 2.45 -6.27
C GLU A 26 -19.86 3.64 -6.42
N LEU A 27 -19.39 4.18 -5.29
CA LEU A 27 -18.40 5.26 -5.29
C LEU A 27 -17.13 4.85 -6.03
N ASN A 28 -16.60 3.65 -5.76
CA ASN A 28 -15.37 3.19 -6.39
C ASN A 28 -15.59 2.76 -7.84
N PHE A 29 -16.77 2.23 -8.17
CA PHE A 29 -17.13 1.93 -9.56
C PHE A 29 -17.07 3.20 -10.42
N ARG A 30 -17.68 4.30 -9.97
CA ARG A 30 -17.59 5.61 -10.65
C ARG A 30 -16.14 6.11 -10.74
N ARG A 31 -15.38 6.04 -9.63
CA ARG A 31 -13.97 6.43 -9.61
C ARG A 31 -13.14 5.70 -10.65
N PHE A 32 -13.30 4.38 -10.78
CA PHE A 32 -12.57 3.61 -11.78
C PHE A 32 -13.02 3.88 -13.22
N GLN A 33 -14.31 4.21 -13.44
CA GLN A 33 -14.80 4.60 -14.77
C GLN A 33 -14.24 5.94 -15.23
N GLU A 34 -14.11 6.90 -14.32
CA GLU A 34 -13.68 8.27 -14.58
C GLU A 34 -12.16 8.45 -14.44
N MET A 35 -11.45 7.43 -13.96
CA MET A 35 -10.02 7.52 -13.65
C MET A 35 -9.18 7.76 -14.90
N ASP A 36 -8.48 8.88 -14.93
CA ASP A 36 -7.45 9.19 -15.92
C ASP A 36 -6.09 9.37 -15.22
N LEU A 37 -5.26 8.34 -15.29
CA LEU A 37 -3.93 8.32 -14.66
C LEU A 37 -2.94 9.35 -15.23
N ARG A 38 -3.31 10.06 -16.29
CA ARG A 38 -2.51 11.17 -16.84
C ARG A 38 -2.78 12.50 -16.15
N ARG A 39 -3.89 12.57 -15.39
CA ARG A 39 -4.20 13.77 -14.59
C ARG A 39 -3.26 13.87 -13.40
N PRO A 40 -2.87 15.08 -13.00
CA PRO A 40 -2.15 15.28 -11.75
C PRO A 40 -3.04 14.80 -10.58
N GLY A 41 -2.46 13.97 -9.73
CA GLY A 41 -3.10 13.49 -8.51
C GLY A 41 -2.72 14.33 -7.30
N THR A 42 -3.29 13.98 -6.16
CA THR A 42 -2.83 14.52 -4.87
C THR A 42 -1.62 13.72 -4.39
N PRO A 43 -0.60 14.34 -3.74
CA PRO A 43 0.52 13.63 -3.18
C PRO A 43 0.08 12.45 -2.29
N ALA A 44 0.67 11.27 -2.50
CA ALA A 44 0.27 10.05 -1.80
C ALA A 44 0.26 10.22 -0.29
N LEU A 45 1.32 10.79 0.29
CA LEU A 45 1.43 11.03 1.72
C LEU A 45 0.26 11.85 2.32
N LEU A 46 -0.33 12.74 1.52
CA LEU A 46 -1.45 13.60 1.92
C LEU A 46 -2.82 13.05 1.50
N SER A 47 -2.85 11.96 0.75
CA SER A 47 -4.09 11.40 0.16
C SER A 47 -4.59 10.16 0.88
N TYR A 48 -3.67 9.36 1.45
CA TYR A 48 -4.07 8.17 2.17
C TYR A 48 -4.70 8.53 3.51
N ASP A 49 -5.88 7.95 3.74
CA ASP A 49 -6.62 8.11 5.00
C ASP A 49 -6.64 6.77 5.73
N GLY A 50 -5.86 6.70 6.76
CA GLY A 50 -5.75 5.56 7.65
C GLY A 50 -5.20 6.03 8.98
N ILE A 51 -5.40 5.24 10.03
CA ILE A 51 -5.05 5.65 11.39
C ILE A 51 -3.57 6.02 11.52
N GLN A 52 -2.67 5.32 10.80
CA GLN A 52 -1.25 5.63 10.78
C GLN A 52 -0.96 7.02 10.18
N TYR A 53 -1.71 7.44 9.16
CA TYR A 53 -1.54 8.77 8.55
C TYR A 53 -2.11 9.87 9.45
N GLN A 54 -3.20 9.58 10.17
CA GLN A 54 -3.78 10.53 11.14
C GLN A 54 -2.79 10.79 12.27
N TYR A 55 -2.14 9.75 12.83
CA TYR A 55 -1.13 9.92 13.87
C TYR A 55 0.19 10.49 13.36
N MET A 56 0.61 10.15 12.16
CA MET A 56 1.78 10.75 11.51
C MET A 56 1.57 12.25 11.25
N ALA A 57 0.32 12.67 11.04
CA ALA A 57 -0.09 14.06 10.81
C ALA A 57 0.79 14.78 9.77
N PRO A 58 0.91 14.28 8.53
CA PRO A 58 1.85 14.82 7.55
C PRO A 58 1.54 16.28 7.15
N HIS A 59 0.32 16.75 7.37
CA HIS A 59 -0.06 18.14 7.16
C HIS A 59 0.63 19.13 8.13
N LEU A 60 1.26 18.62 9.20
CA LEU A 60 2.04 19.41 10.16
C LEU A 60 3.56 19.33 9.88
N PHE A 61 3.98 18.59 8.86
CA PHE A 61 5.39 18.42 8.57
C PHE A 61 6.04 19.75 8.16
N THR A 62 7.22 19.99 8.72
CA THR A 62 8.13 21.02 8.25
C THR A 62 8.78 20.61 6.94
N ARG A 63 9.37 21.56 6.23
CA ARG A 63 10.08 21.27 4.98
C ARG A 63 11.17 20.19 5.13
N PRO A 64 12.06 20.19 6.15
CA PRO A 64 13.03 19.11 6.34
C PRO A 64 12.39 17.75 6.56
N GLN A 65 11.23 17.67 7.23
CA GLN A 65 10.51 16.41 7.43
C GLN A 65 9.92 15.88 6.12
N PHE A 66 9.42 16.74 5.25
CA PHE A 66 8.99 16.35 3.91
C PHE A 66 10.17 15.84 3.06
N GLU A 67 11.31 16.50 3.09
CA GLU A 67 12.53 16.11 2.37
C GLU A 67 13.05 14.75 2.86
N TYR A 68 13.01 14.51 4.17
CA TYR A 68 13.34 13.22 4.77
C TYR A 68 12.37 12.13 4.34
N ALA A 69 11.08 12.40 4.42
CA ALA A 69 10.04 11.45 4.01
C ALA A 69 10.18 11.07 2.52
N GLU A 70 10.40 12.04 1.63
CA GLU A 70 10.57 11.77 0.18
C GLU A 70 11.75 10.84 -0.09
N THR A 71 12.81 10.96 0.67
CA THR A 71 14.01 10.14 0.51
C THR A 71 13.82 8.73 1.09
N HIS A 72 13.20 8.60 2.27
CA HIS A 72 13.23 7.36 3.05
C HIS A 72 11.89 6.62 3.10
N LEU A 73 10.75 7.31 3.00
CA LEU A 73 9.44 6.67 3.10
C LEU A 73 9.02 6.09 1.74
N ARG A 74 8.43 4.92 1.80
CA ARG A 74 7.74 4.28 0.66
C ARG A 74 6.36 3.82 1.12
N ILE A 75 5.36 4.02 0.29
CA ILE A 75 3.97 3.66 0.56
C ILE A 75 3.61 2.49 -0.34
N LEU A 76 3.16 1.38 0.25
CA LEU A 76 2.71 0.22 -0.51
C LEU A 76 1.23 0.35 -0.85
N SER A 77 0.89 0.07 -2.09
CA SER A 77 -0.45 0.17 -2.63
C SER A 77 -0.82 -1.08 -3.43
N GLY A 78 -2.01 -1.61 -3.21
CA GLY A 78 -2.53 -2.71 -4.04
C GLY A 78 -2.72 -2.32 -5.51
N PHE A 79 -2.98 -1.05 -5.78
CA PHE A 79 -3.24 -0.51 -7.12
C PHE A 79 -2.00 0.07 -7.80
N TYR A 80 -1.25 0.91 -7.09
CA TYR A 80 -0.09 1.64 -7.65
C TYR A 80 1.25 0.92 -7.43
N GLY A 81 1.31 -0.05 -6.52
CA GLY A 81 2.55 -0.74 -6.15
C GLY A 81 3.34 0.02 -5.09
N VAL A 82 4.53 0.50 -5.41
CA VAL A 82 5.36 1.32 -4.53
C VAL A 82 5.22 2.78 -4.91
N LEU A 83 4.89 3.62 -3.96
CA LEU A 83 4.78 5.08 -4.12
C LEU A 83 5.79 5.80 -3.24
N ARG A 84 6.32 6.91 -3.74
CA ARG A 84 6.99 7.92 -2.94
C ARG A 84 5.97 8.89 -2.35
N PRO A 85 6.30 9.62 -1.30
CA PRO A 85 5.40 10.58 -0.64
C PRO A 85 4.70 11.56 -1.57
N PHE A 86 5.40 12.06 -2.59
CA PHE A 86 4.86 13.07 -3.50
C PHE A 86 4.38 12.50 -4.84
N ASP A 87 4.38 11.20 -5.05
CA ASP A 87 3.75 10.60 -6.21
C ASP A 87 2.24 10.92 -6.21
N GLY A 88 1.74 11.40 -7.35
CA GLY A 88 0.33 11.77 -7.49
C GLY A 88 -0.59 10.55 -7.54
N VAL A 89 -1.60 10.51 -6.68
CA VAL A 89 -2.60 9.45 -6.65
C VAL A 89 -4.00 9.99 -6.87
N LEU A 90 -4.83 9.20 -7.53
CA LEU A 90 -6.26 9.43 -7.66
C LEU A 90 -7.03 8.57 -6.64
N PRO A 91 -8.21 8.99 -6.19
CA PRO A 91 -8.99 8.23 -5.22
C PRO A 91 -9.37 6.84 -5.74
N TYR A 92 -9.08 5.82 -4.96
CA TYR A 92 -9.43 4.42 -5.24
C TYR A 92 -9.57 3.63 -3.94
N ARG A 93 -10.10 2.42 -4.04
CA ARG A 93 -10.01 1.40 -3.01
C ARG A 93 -9.58 0.08 -3.66
N LEU A 94 -8.46 -0.44 -3.26
CA LEU A 94 -8.00 -1.80 -3.56
C LEU A 94 -6.95 -2.20 -2.52
N GLU A 95 -7.33 -3.10 -1.62
CA GLU A 95 -6.42 -3.65 -0.62
C GLU A 95 -5.53 -4.73 -1.23
N MET A 96 -4.33 -4.92 -0.69
CA MET A 96 -3.37 -5.91 -1.22
C MET A 96 -3.90 -7.34 -1.07
N GLY A 97 -4.66 -7.62 -0.02
CA GLY A 97 -5.31 -8.90 0.23
C GLY A 97 -6.62 -9.13 -0.53
N ALA A 98 -7.04 -8.19 -1.39
CA ALA A 98 -8.26 -8.34 -2.18
C ALA A 98 -8.24 -9.64 -2.99
N ARG A 99 -9.37 -10.36 -3.00
CA ARG A 99 -9.53 -11.63 -3.72
C ARG A 99 -9.63 -11.41 -5.23
N CYS A 100 -8.53 -10.93 -5.79
CA CYS A 100 -8.39 -10.70 -7.23
C CYS A 100 -7.94 -12.00 -7.91
N SER A 101 -8.77 -12.54 -8.80
CA SER A 101 -8.40 -13.65 -9.66
C SER A 101 -8.73 -13.29 -11.10
N THR A 102 -7.73 -13.38 -11.97
CA THR A 102 -7.83 -13.09 -13.40
C THR A 102 -7.23 -14.25 -14.19
N PRO A 103 -7.39 -14.30 -15.52
CA PRO A 103 -6.72 -15.33 -16.32
C PRO A 103 -5.19 -15.34 -16.21
N PHE A 104 -4.58 -14.26 -15.73
CA PHE A 104 -3.12 -14.08 -15.67
C PHE A 104 -2.55 -13.95 -14.25
N CYS A 105 -3.39 -13.86 -13.21
CA CYS A 105 -2.93 -13.89 -11.82
C CYS A 105 -4.03 -14.39 -10.87
N LYS A 106 -3.62 -15.07 -9.80
CA LYS A 106 -4.52 -15.65 -8.79
C LYS A 106 -4.77 -14.70 -7.60
N SER A 107 -3.94 -13.67 -7.44
CA SER A 107 -4.02 -12.69 -6.36
C SER A 107 -3.21 -11.45 -6.74
N LEU A 108 -3.33 -10.36 -5.97
CA LEU A 108 -2.44 -9.20 -6.13
C LEU A 108 -1.00 -9.52 -5.72
N TYR A 109 -0.78 -10.46 -4.78
CA TYR A 109 0.56 -10.95 -4.46
C TYR A 109 1.23 -11.61 -5.67
N ASP A 110 0.48 -12.43 -6.39
CA ASP A 110 0.94 -13.07 -7.63
C ASP A 110 1.16 -12.05 -8.75
N PHE A 111 0.25 -11.08 -8.88
CA PHE A 111 0.37 -9.99 -9.85
C PHE A 111 1.62 -9.14 -9.65
N TRP A 112 1.90 -8.75 -8.42
CA TRP A 112 3.06 -7.91 -8.11
C TRP A 112 4.36 -8.71 -8.10
N GLY A 113 4.32 -9.98 -7.68
CA GLY A 113 5.49 -10.84 -7.60
C GLY A 113 6.65 -10.15 -6.85
N ASP A 114 7.83 -10.18 -7.41
CA ASP A 114 9.04 -9.56 -6.88
C ASP A 114 9.18 -8.05 -7.23
N SER A 115 8.27 -7.51 -8.04
CA SER A 115 8.40 -6.14 -8.58
C SER A 115 8.40 -5.06 -7.50
N LEU A 116 7.63 -5.27 -6.40
CA LEU A 116 7.63 -4.35 -5.27
C LEU A 116 9.01 -4.32 -4.59
N TYR A 117 9.57 -5.48 -4.32
CA TYR A 117 10.91 -5.61 -3.73
C TYR A 117 11.97 -4.96 -4.62
N ARG A 118 11.97 -5.26 -5.91
CA ARG A 118 12.91 -4.64 -6.87
C ARG A 118 12.79 -3.12 -6.90
N THR A 119 11.57 -2.59 -6.83
CA THR A 119 11.36 -1.14 -6.80
C THR A 119 11.86 -0.52 -5.50
N LEU A 120 11.64 -1.17 -4.36
CA LEU A 120 12.11 -0.69 -3.05
C LEU A 120 13.64 -0.65 -2.97
N THR A 121 14.32 -1.58 -3.63
CA THR A 121 15.79 -1.73 -3.58
C THR A 121 16.52 -1.08 -4.75
N ALA A 122 15.81 -0.58 -5.77
CA ALA A 122 16.39 0.03 -6.96
C ALA A 122 17.34 1.23 -6.67
N GLY A 123 17.15 1.91 -5.54
CA GLY A 123 17.99 3.01 -5.08
C GLY A 123 19.30 2.60 -4.36
N GLY A 124 19.59 1.28 -4.28
CA GLY A 124 20.81 0.77 -3.64
C GLY A 124 20.77 0.70 -2.11
N GLY A 125 19.61 0.85 -1.49
CA GLY A 125 19.45 0.66 -0.04
C GLY A 125 19.63 -0.80 0.36
N ASP A 126 20.31 -1.04 1.47
CA ASP A 126 20.59 -2.37 2.03
C ASP A 126 19.69 -2.75 3.21
N THR A 127 18.78 -1.88 3.59
CA THR A 127 17.92 -2.08 4.77
C THR A 127 16.48 -1.61 4.49
N LEU A 128 15.53 -2.49 4.74
CA LEU A 128 14.10 -2.20 4.70
C LEU A 128 13.53 -2.27 6.12
N LEU A 129 13.10 -1.12 6.65
CA LEU A 129 12.36 -1.04 7.91
C LEU A 129 10.88 -1.21 7.63
N ASN A 130 10.31 -2.32 8.10
CA ASN A 130 8.91 -2.63 7.89
C ASN A 130 8.02 -1.95 8.94
N LEU A 131 7.25 -0.97 8.48
CA LEU A 131 6.17 -0.31 9.23
C LEU A 131 4.79 -0.65 8.64
N ALA A 132 4.75 -1.46 7.59
CA ALA A 132 3.51 -1.86 6.93
C ALA A 132 2.81 -2.96 7.73
N SER A 133 1.48 -3.05 7.57
CA SER A 133 0.72 -4.15 8.12
C SER A 133 1.19 -5.50 7.55
N ALA A 134 0.88 -6.59 8.26
CA ALA A 134 1.22 -7.95 7.83
C ALA A 134 0.72 -8.27 6.41
N GLU A 135 -0.42 -7.72 6.02
CA GLU A 135 -1.00 -7.85 4.68
C GLU A 135 -0.05 -7.30 3.60
N TYR A 136 0.47 -6.09 3.79
CA TYR A 136 1.36 -5.45 2.83
C TYR A 136 2.79 -5.97 2.93
N ALA A 137 3.28 -6.26 4.14
CA ALA A 137 4.59 -6.88 4.34
C ALA A 137 4.72 -8.22 3.61
N LYS A 138 3.65 -9.02 3.58
CA LYS A 138 3.57 -10.30 2.87
C LYS A 138 3.86 -10.16 1.36
N ALA A 139 3.59 -9.00 0.76
CA ALA A 139 3.86 -8.79 -0.67
C ALA A 139 5.34 -8.57 -0.99
N VAL A 140 6.16 -8.23 0.02
CA VAL A 140 7.58 -7.89 -0.16
C VAL A 140 8.50 -8.92 0.49
N ARG A 141 8.20 -9.29 1.75
CA ARG A 141 9.08 -10.12 2.60
C ARG A 141 9.59 -11.42 1.95
N PRO A 142 8.78 -12.20 1.19
CA PRO A 142 9.26 -13.44 0.56
C PRO A 142 10.39 -13.26 -0.46
N TRP A 143 10.56 -12.04 -0.97
CA TRP A 143 11.53 -11.70 -2.00
C TRP A 143 12.83 -11.12 -1.44
N VAL A 144 12.85 -10.80 -0.13
CA VAL A 144 14.04 -10.21 0.51
C VAL A 144 15.16 -11.24 0.60
N THR A 145 16.29 -10.88 0.02
CA THR A 145 17.49 -11.73 -0.01
C THR A 145 18.73 -10.90 0.36
N PRO A 146 19.80 -11.54 0.91
CA PRO A 146 21.05 -10.83 1.14
C PRO A 146 21.58 -10.12 -0.12
N PRO A 147 22.20 -8.95 0.00
CA PRO A 147 22.61 -8.30 1.25
C PRO A 147 21.52 -7.47 1.95
N VAL A 148 20.31 -7.38 1.41
CA VAL A 148 19.24 -6.55 1.96
C VAL A 148 18.76 -7.11 3.30
N ARG A 149 18.75 -6.28 4.32
CA ARG A 149 18.22 -6.58 5.65
C ARG A 149 16.76 -6.17 5.75
N TRP A 150 15.95 -7.05 6.32
CA TRP A 150 14.57 -6.75 6.67
C TRP A 150 14.45 -6.60 8.20
N ILE A 151 13.90 -5.50 8.65
CA ILE A 151 13.71 -5.20 10.07
C ILE A 151 12.21 -4.97 10.31
N ASP A 152 11.59 -5.87 11.07
CA ASP A 152 10.21 -5.66 11.54
C ASP A 152 10.21 -4.81 12.81
N VAL A 153 9.26 -3.88 12.92
CA VAL A 153 9.01 -3.12 14.14
C VAL A 153 7.77 -3.70 14.82
N THR A 154 7.93 -4.13 16.05
CA THR A 154 6.84 -4.66 16.85
C THR A 154 6.56 -3.71 18.03
N PHE A 155 5.32 -3.28 18.16
CA PHE A 155 4.86 -2.47 19.28
C PHE A 155 4.11 -3.38 20.27
N GLY A 156 4.53 -3.39 21.52
CA GLY A 156 3.93 -4.29 22.50
C GLY A 156 4.38 -4.02 23.93
N GLU A 157 3.89 -4.83 24.84
CA GLU A 157 4.34 -4.87 26.24
C GLU A 157 5.26 -6.05 26.44
N THR A 158 6.24 -5.90 27.32
CA THR A 158 7.11 -7.00 27.74
C THR A 158 6.40 -7.88 28.75
N ASP A 159 6.38 -9.18 28.50
CA ASP A 159 5.93 -10.20 29.45
C ASP A 159 7.09 -11.20 29.60
N GLY A 160 7.88 -11.02 30.65
CA GLY A 160 9.18 -11.68 30.82
C GLY A 160 10.13 -11.30 29.65
N ASP A 161 10.68 -12.29 28.96
CA ASP A 161 11.58 -12.11 27.83
C ASP A 161 10.86 -11.97 26.47
N LYS A 162 9.53 -11.93 26.48
CA LYS A 162 8.73 -11.85 25.24
C LYS A 162 8.06 -10.49 25.11
N VAL A 163 8.01 -9.99 23.87
CA VAL A 163 7.16 -8.85 23.52
C VAL A 163 5.81 -9.38 23.05
N VAL A 164 4.76 -9.03 23.78
CA VAL A 164 3.37 -9.32 23.41
C VAL A 164 2.83 -8.13 22.64
N GLU A 165 2.60 -8.33 21.34
CA GLU A 165 2.08 -7.29 20.46
C GLU A 165 0.73 -6.77 20.96
N LYS A 166 0.60 -5.46 21.07
CA LYS A 166 -0.63 -4.78 21.45
C LYS A 166 -1.09 -3.90 20.30
N GLY A 167 -2.13 -4.30 19.61
CA GLY A 167 -2.70 -3.56 18.49
C GLY A 167 -3.10 -2.11 18.81
N VAL A 168 -3.25 -1.79 20.08
CA VAL A 168 -3.49 -0.42 20.58
C VAL A 168 -2.27 0.51 20.35
N TYR A 169 -1.06 -0.02 20.33
CA TYR A 169 0.17 0.75 20.13
C TYR A 169 0.58 0.86 18.64
N VAL A 170 -0.05 0.08 17.78
CA VAL A 170 0.17 0.09 16.32
C VAL A 170 -0.74 1.10 15.63
N LYS A 171 -1.64 1.71 16.39
CA LYS A 171 -2.67 2.63 15.87
C LYS A 171 -2.25 4.06 16.06
#